data_2c749e2a07b9b076facf73faa463fa06
#
_entry.id   2c749e2a07b9b076facf73faa463fa06
#
_cell.length_a   1.000
_cell.length_b   1.000
_cell.length_c   1.000
_cell.angle_alpha   90.00
_cell.angle_beta   90.00
_cell.angle_gamma   90.00
#
_symmetry.space_group_name_H-M   'P 1'
#
loop_
_entity.id
_entity.type
_entity.pdbx_description
1 polymer ?
#
loop_
_entity_poly.entity_id
_entity_poly.type
_entity_poly.pdbx_seq_one_letter_code
_entity_poly.pdbx_strand_id
1 'polypeptide(L)'
;QGPVYLRFGRLALPVFHDEATFKFEIGKGEQLTEGSDVAIIATGLEVNEALIAAEQLKNEGIQARVINLCTIKPLDEELVVKAAKECGAVVTCEEHSILGGLGEAVAAVLGEQCPVPMRRVGVKDVFGHSGPAWELLEQFGLRSDAIIAAVKELV
;
A
#
# COMPACT_ATOMS: atom_id res chain seq x y z
N GLN A 1 7.63 25.00 -12.30
CA GLN A 1 7.69 25.30 -13.76
C GLN A 1 8.51 24.19 -14.42
N GLY A 2 7.99 23.62 -15.53
CA GLY A 2 8.63 22.55 -16.28
C GLY A 2 7.61 21.55 -16.82
N PRO A 3 8.05 20.55 -17.58
CA PRO A 3 7.17 19.51 -18.10
C PRO A 3 6.66 18.63 -16.94
N VAL A 4 5.38 18.25 -17.03
CA VAL A 4 4.71 17.37 -16.08
C VAL A 4 4.06 16.23 -16.84
N TYR A 5 4.28 14.99 -16.39
CA TYR A 5 3.57 13.82 -16.87
C TYR A 5 2.47 13.46 -15.87
N LEU A 6 1.21 13.46 -16.32
CA LEU A 6 0.05 13.09 -15.53
C LEU A 6 -0.52 11.76 -16.04
N ARG A 7 -0.66 10.80 -15.14
CA ARG A 7 -1.29 9.51 -15.40
C ARG A 7 -2.39 9.24 -14.38
N PHE A 8 -3.55 8.83 -14.86
CA PHE A 8 -4.71 8.50 -14.01
C PHE A 8 -5.13 7.06 -14.23
N GLY A 9 -5.60 6.41 -13.17
CA GLY A 9 -6.32 5.17 -13.26
C GLY A 9 -7.69 5.36 -13.93
N ARG A 10 -8.18 4.34 -14.65
CA ARG A 10 -9.49 4.38 -15.32
C ARG A 10 -10.64 3.96 -14.42
N LEU A 11 -10.37 3.17 -13.38
CA LEU A 11 -11.39 2.71 -12.45
C LEU A 11 -11.90 3.84 -11.56
N ALA A 12 -13.21 3.89 -11.38
CA ALA A 12 -13.81 4.71 -10.34
C ALA A 12 -13.54 4.04 -8.98
N LEU A 13 -12.98 4.81 -8.05
CA LEU A 13 -12.68 4.38 -6.69
C LEU A 13 -13.55 5.18 -5.70
N PRO A 14 -13.84 4.61 -4.53
CA PRO A 14 -14.47 5.36 -3.46
C PRO A 14 -13.61 6.57 -3.05
N VAL A 15 -14.27 7.69 -2.77
CA VAL A 15 -13.62 8.86 -2.16
C VAL A 15 -13.64 8.64 -0.65
N PHE A 16 -12.48 8.50 -0.03
CA PHE A 16 -12.35 8.28 1.42
C PHE A 16 -11.75 9.49 2.16
N HIS A 17 -11.33 10.51 1.44
CA HIS A 17 -10.90 11.77 2.04
C HIS A 17 -12.06 12.78 2.09
N ASP A 18 -12.13 13.56 3.16
CA ASP A 18 -12.97 14.73 3.25
C ASP A 18 -12.24 15.93 2.62
N GLU A 19 -12.81 16.51 1.56
CA GLU A 19 -12.24 17.66 0.85
C GLU A 19 -11.97 18.88 1.76
N ALA A 20 -12.72 19.02 2.84
CA ALA A 20 -12.56 20.15 3.76
C ALA A 20 -11.34 19.99 4.69
N THR A 21 -10.92 18.76 4.96
CA THR A 21 -9.87 18.47 5.95
C THR A 21 -8.60 17.88 5.35
N PHE A 22 -8.69 17.20 4.20
CA PHE A 22 -7.54 16.60 3.54
C PHE A 22 -6.55 17.64 3.02
N LYS A 23 -5.28 17.47 3.36
CA LYS A 23 -4.19 18.32 2.86
C LYS A 23 -3.14 17.43 2.21
N PHE A 24 -3.04 17.55 0.90
CA PHE A 24 -1.97 16.90 0.16
C PHE A 24 -0.65 17.64 0.37
N GLU A 25 0.38 16.89 0.76
CA GLU A 25 1.75 17.38 0.87
C GLU A 25 2.70 16.39 0.21
N ILE A 26 3.56 16.90 -0.69
CA ILE A 26 4.54 16.05 -1.38
C ILE A 26 5.55 15.53 -0.34
N GLY A 27 5.78 14.21 -0.36
CA GLY A 27 6.69 13.53 0.57
C GLY A 27 6.07 13.20 1.92
N LYS A 28 4.76 13.40 2.09
CA LYS A 28 4.03 12.99 3.28
C LYS A 28 3.00 11.91 2.96
N GLY A 29 2.97 10.89 3.82
CA GLY A 29 1.95 9.86 3.84
C GLY A 29 0.88 10.17 4.86
N GLU A 30 -0.19 9.39 4.84
CA GLU A 30 -1.33 9.50 5.74
C GLU A 30 -1.66 8.15 6.36
N GLN A 31 -1.74 8.11 7.69
CA GLN A 31 -2.26 6.94 8.39
C GLN A 31 -3.79 6.99 8.38
N LEU A 32 -4.42 5.99 7.76
CA LEU A 32 -5.87 5.91 7.60
C LEU A 32 -6.55 5.11 8.71
N THR A 33 -5.89 4.08 9.25
CA THR A 33 -6.42 3.26 10.34
C THR A 33 -5.36 3.04 11.42
N GLU A 34 -5.83 2.80 12.65
CA GLU A 34 -4.99 2.34 13.74
C GLU A 34 -4.80 0.82 13.68
N GLY A 35 -3.67 0.34 14.17
CA GLY A 35 -3.35 -1.08 14.26
C GLY A 35 -1.93 -1.29 14.79
N SER A 36 -1.69 -2.45 15.40
CA SER A 36 -0.42 -2.78 16.06
C SER A 36 0.22 -4.07 15.58
N ASP A 37 -0.48 -4.90 14.80
CA ASP A 37 0.02 -6.23 14.46
C ASP A 37 0.79 -6.23 13.14
N VAL A 38 0.36 -5.39 12.20
CA VAL A 38 1.01 -5.23 10.88
C VAL A 38 0.72 -3.85 10.30
N ALA A 39 1.67 -3.27 9.57
CA ALA A 39 1.43 -2.07 8.76
C ALA A 39 1.21 -2.46 7.29
N ILE A 40 0.08 -2.06 6.72
CA ILE A 40 -0.22 -2.17 5.29
C ILE A 40 0.03 -0.81 4.67
N ILE A 41 1.05 -0.70 3.84
CA ILE A 41 1.46 0.54 3.18
C ILE A 41 1.06 0.45 1.72
N ALA A 42 0.11 1.28 1.30
CA ALA A 42 -0.48 1.21 -0.03
C ALA A 42 -0.40 2.53 -0.78
N THR A 43 -0.53 2.47 -2.09
CA THR A 43 -0.62 3.64 -2.97
C THR A 43 -1.68 3.44 -4.06
N GLY A 44 -2.31 4.53 -4.48
CA GLY A 44 -3.29 4.53 -5.57
C GLY A 44 -4.51 3.65 -5.29
N LEU A 45 -4.87 2.80 -6.24
CA LEU A 45 -6.00 1.88 -6.16
C LEU A 45 -5.89 0.93 -4.95
N GLU A 46 -4.69 0.47 -4.66
CA GLU A 46 -4.43 -0.50 -3.60
C GLU A 46 -4.75 0.02 -2.19
N VAL A 47 -4.90 1.33 -2.00
CA VAL A 47 -5.36 1.89 -0.73
C VAL A 47 -6.77 1.41 -0.39
N ASN A 48 -7.68 1.36 -1.38
CA ASN A 48 -9.03 0.82 -1.17
C ASN A 48 -9.00 -0.68 -0.82
N GLU A 49 -8.20 -1.47 -1.53
CA GLU A 49 -8.06 -2.89 -1.26
C GLU A 49 -7.43 -3.14 0.12
N ALA A 50 -6.49 -2.29 0.54
CA ALA A 50 -5.89 -2.34 1.88
C ALA A 50 -6.90 -2.03 2.99
N LEU A 51 -7.79 -1.05 2.80
CA LEU A 51 -8.86 -0.74 3.76
C LEU A 51 -9.86 -1.90 3.89
N ILE A 52 -10.24 -2.53 2.77
CA ILE A 52 -11.10 -3.73 2.77
C ILE A 52 -10.39 -4.89 3.50
N ALA A 53 -9.11 -5.11 3.23
CA ALA A 53 -8.32 -6.14 3.89
C ALA A 53 -8.23 -5.92 5.40
N ALA A 54 -7.97 -4.68 5.84
CA ALA A 54 -7.87 -4.33 7.25
C ALA A 54 -9.19 -4.58 8.01
N GLU A 55 -10.35 -4.26 7.41
CA GLU A 55 -11.65 -4.52 8.03
C GLU A 55 -11.93 -6.04 8.14
N GLN A 56 -11.55 -6.84 7.16
CA GLN A 56 -11.68 -8.29 7.22
C GLN A 56 -10.74 -8.91 8.26
N LEU A 57 -9.48 -8.49 8.30
CA LEU A 57 -8.49 -8.92 9.29
C LEU A 57 -8.92 -8.61 10.72
N LYS A 58 -9.54 -7.45 10.94
CA LYS A 58 -10.09 -7.05 12.23
C LYS A 58 -11.15 -8.03 12.75
N ASN A 59 -11.99 -8.58 11.87
CA ASN A 59 -12.98 -9.61 12.23
C ASN A 59 -12.31 -10.93 12.62
N GLU A 60 -11.06 -11.14 12.24
CA GLU A 60 -10.24 -12.29 12.63
C GLU A 60 -9.32 -11.99 13.82
N GLY A 61 -9.40 -10.78 14.40
CA GLY A 61 -8.63 -10.37 15.57
C GLY A 61 -7.27 -9.75 15.26
N ILE A 62 -6.93 -9.53 13.97
CA ILE A 62 -5.68 -8.91 13.53
C ILE A 62 -5.89 -7.41 13.32
N GLN A 63 -5.12 -6.58 14.04
CA GLN A 63 -5.21 -5.12 13.98
C GLN A 63 -4.21 -4.57 12.98
N ALA A 64 -4.65 -4.38 11.73
CA ALA A 64 -3.82 -3.85 10.66
C ALA A 64 -3.90 -2.31 10.60
N ARG A 65 -2.72 -1.66 10.54
CA ARG A 65 -2.59 -0.23 10.30
C ARG A 65 -2.50 0.02 8.80
N VAL A 66 -3.39 0.80 8.22
CA VAL A 66 -3.34 1.19 6.81
C VAL A 66 -2.72 2.57 6.67
N ILE A 67 -1.73 2.66 5.79
CA ILE A 67 -1.03 3.90 5.45
C ILE A 67 -1.14 4.12 3.94
N ASN A 68 -1.62 5.30 3.56
CA ASN A 68 -1.61 5.78 2.19
C ASN A 68 -0.33 6.58 1.93
N LEU A 69 0.54 6.09 1.07
CA LEU A 69 1.68 6.84 0.56
C LEU A 69 1.36 7.44 -0.81
N CYS A 70 0.90 8.70 -0.81
CA CYS A 70 0.55 9.44 -2.03
C CYS A 70 1.77 9.75 -2.90
N THR A 71 2.99 9.74 -2.33
CA THR A 71 4.24 9.98 -3.05
C THR A 71 5.25 8.88 -2.75
N ILE A 72 5.89 8.38 -3.81
CA ILE A 72 6.96 7.37 -3.70
C ILE A 72 8.33 8.07 -3.68
N LYS A 73 8.43 9.22 -4.34
CA LYS A 73 9.65 10.02 -4.37
C LYS A 73 9.32 11.52 -4.33
N PRO A 74 9.68 12.22 -3.25
CA PRO A 74 10.27 11.68 -2.01
C PRO A 74 9.31 10.77 -1.23
N LEU A 75 9.86 9.78 -0.53
CA LEU A 75 9.11 8.90 0.36
C LEU A 75 9.02 9.52 1.75
N ASP A 76 7.92 9.30 2.46
CA ASP A 76 7.81 9.61 3.90
C ASP A 76 8.51 8.52 4.73
N GLU A 77 9.83 8.58 4.80
CA GLU A 77 10.65 7.59 5.51
C GLU A 77 10.33 7.55 7.01
N GLU A 78 10.05 8.73 7.61
CA GLU A 78 9.72 8.83 9.03
C GLU A 78 8.45 8.03 9.36
N LEU A 79 7.40 8.16 8.54
CA LEU A 79 6.14 7.42 8.71
C LEU A 79 6.34 5.91 8.50
N VAL A 80 7.13 5.52 7.49
CA VAL A 80 7.46 4.11 7.22
C VAL A 80 8.20 3.48 8.41
N VAL A 81 9.24 4.14 8.91
CA VAL A 81 10.04 3.66 10.05
C VAL A 81 9.22 3.61 11.33
N LYS A 82 8.38 4.62 11.56
CA LYS A 82 7.46 4.64 12.71
C LYS A 82 6.53 3.44 12.68
N ALA A 83 5.87 3.21 11.55
CA ALA A 83 4.93 2.10 11.39
C ALA A 83 5.62 0.74 11.59
N ALA A 84 6.81 0.56 11.00
CA ALA A 84 7.59 -0.66 11.17
C ALA A 84 7.98 -0.94 12.62
N LYS A 85 8.39 0.09 13.36
CA LYS A 85 8.74 -0.03 14.79
C LYS A 85 7.53 -0.37 15.67
N GLU A 86 6.37 0.17 15.36
CA GLU A 86 5.17 0.01 16.16
C GLU A 86 4.41 -1.28 15.84
N CYS A 87 4.48 -1.77 14.60
CA CYS A 87 3.75 -2.96 14.14
C CYS A 87 4.64 -4.21 14.00
N GLY A 88 5.95 -4.07 13.86
CA GLY A 88 6.87 -5.20 13.76
C GLY A 88 6.86 -5.95 12.43
N ALA A 89 5.91 -5.70 11.53
CA ALA A 89 5.79 -6.31 10.22
C ALA A 89 5.16 -5.34 9.20
N VAL A 90 5.52 -5.47 7.92
CA VAL A 90 5.04 -4.57 6.86
C VAL A 90 4.57 -5.35 5.63
N VAL A 91 3.42 -4.96 5.08
CA VAL A 91 2.96 -5.36 3.74
C VAL A 91 2.87 -4.12 2.86
N THR A 92 3.47 -4.11 1.67
CA THR A 92 3.27 -3.03 0.70
C THR A 92 2.35 -3.46 -0.42
N CYS A 93 1.51 -2.54 -0.91
CA CYS A 93 0.51 -2.82 -1.93
C CYS A 93 0.53 -1.74 -3.01
N GLU A 94 0.72 -2.17 -4.27
CA GLU A 94 0.81 -1.27 -5.43
C GLU A 94 0.27 -1.92 -6.71
N GLU A 95 -0.54 -1.20 -7.48
CA GLU A 95 -0.94 -1.59 -8.85
C GLU A 95 0.21 -1.29 -9.83
N HIS A 96 1.32 -2.00 -9.62
CA HIS A 96 2.57 -1.85 -10.36
C HIS A 96 3.40 -3.13 -10.24
N SER A 97 4.45 -3.27 -11.07
CA SER A 97 5.47 -4.30 -10.83
C SER A 97 6.05 -4.16 -9.42
N ILE A 98 6.27 -5.29 -8.76
CA ILE A 98 6.99 -5.33 -7.47
C ILE A 98 8.45 -4.84 -7.58
N LEU A 99 8.96 -4.65 -8.80
CA LEU A 99 10.30 -4.15 -9.09
C LEU A 99 10.23 -2.66 -9.45
N GLY A 100 11.04 -1.85 -8.78
CA GLY A 100 11.19 -0.42 -9.05
C GLY A 100 10.05 0.47 -8.55
N GLY A 101 9.14 -0.04 -7.70
CA GLY A 101 7.99 0.69 -7.19
C GLY A 101 8.03 1.00 -5.70
N LEU A 102 6.84 1.14 -5.11
CA LEU A 102 6.64 1.41 -3.68
C LEU A 102 7.33 0.37 -2.80
N GLY A 103 7.15 -0.92 -3.13
CA GLY A 103 7.68 -2.01 -2.31
C GLY A 103 9.20 -1.99 -2.20
N GLU A 104 9.92 -1.65 -3.26
CA GLU A 104 11.38 -1.50 -3.20
C GLU A 104 11.81 -0.24 -2.45
N ALA A 105 11.12 0.88 -2.64
CA ALA A 105 11.42 2.11 -1.91
C ALA A 105 11.27 1.91 -0.39
N VAL A 106 10.18 1.26 0.04
CA VAL A 106 9.96 0.91 1.46
C VAL A 106 10.99 -0.11 1.95
N ALA A 107 11.30 -1.15 1.16
CA ALA A 107 12.28 -2.15 1.54
C ALA A 107 13.69 -1.55 1.75
N ALA A 108 14.09 -0.59 0.93
CA ALA A 108 15.37 0.10 1.08
C ALA A 108 15.43 0.86 2.42
N VAL A 109 14.39 1.63 2.75
CA VAL A 109 14.31 2.36 4.03
C VAL A 109 14.31 1.40 5.21
N LEU A 110 13.51 0.33 5.15
CA LEU A 110 13.46 -0.66 6.23
C LEU A 110 14.78 -1.39 6.40
N GLY A 111 15.45 -1.77 5.31
CA GLY A 111 16.75 -2.43 5.34
C GLY A 111 17.84 -1.59 6.03
N GLU A 112 17.79 -0.28 5.87
CA GLU A 112 18.78 0.63 6.46
C GLU A 112 18.43 1.10 7.87
N GLN A 113 17.14 1.33 8.17
CA GLN A 113 16.74 2.05 9.37
C GLN A 113 15.96 1.21 10.40
N CYS A 114 15.19 0.21 9.95
CA CYS A 114 14.33 -0.62 10.81
C CYS A 114 14.00 -1.96 10.15
N PRO A 115 14.92 -2.92 10.10
CA PRO A 115 14.68 -4.23 9.49
C PRO A 115 13.55 -4.98 10.20
N VAL A 116 12.48 -5.27 9.46
CA VAL A 116 11.33 -6.08 9.91
C VAL A 116 10.90 -7.04 8.81
N PRO A 117 10.20 -8.13 9.12
CA PRO A 117 9.58 -8.98 8.11
C PRO A 117 8.68 -8.19 7.17
N MET A 118 8.80 -8.44 5.86
CA MET A 118 8.05 -7.70 4.84
C MET A 118 7.52 -8.61 3.75
N ARG A 119 6.33 -8.29 3.22
CA ARG A 119 5.76 -8.85 1.99
C ARG A 119 5.36 -7.74 1.04
N ARG A 120 5.38 -8.05 -0.28
CA ARG A 120 5.01 -7.11 -1.33
C ARG A 120 3.86 -7.68 -2.14
N VAL A 121 2.75 -6.97 -2.20
CA VAL A 121 1.61 -7.20 -3.09
C VAL A 121 1.74 -6.27 -4.28
N GLY A 122 1.77 -6.85 -5.47
CA GLY A 122 1.99 -6.16 -6.74
C GLY A 122 2.17 -7.16 -7.86
N VAL A 123 2.28 -6.70 -9.09
CA VAL A 123 2.51 -7.54 -10.27
C VAL A 123 3.90 -8.18 -10.20
N LYS A 124 3.96 -9.51 -10.28
CA LYS A 124 5.18 -10.31 -10.05
C LYS A 124 6.04 -10.42 -11.32
N ASP A 125 6.44 -9.28 -11.89
CA ASP A 125 7.31 -9.18 -13.07
C ASP A 125 6.84 -10.06 -14.24
N VAL A 126 5.56 -9.95 -14.55
CA VAL A 126 4.93 -10.63 -15.69
C VAL A 126 4.28 -9.62 -16.63
N PHE A 127 4.16 -9.95 -17.90
CA PHE A 127 3.45 -9.11 -18.86
C PHE A 127 1.97 -9.05 -18.54
N GLY A 128 1.41 -7.83 -18.65
CA GLY A 128 -0.03 -7.63 -18.59
C GLY A 128 -0.72 -8.11 -19.85
N HIS A 129 -2.04 -8.26 -19.77
CA HIS A 129 -2.90 -8.53 -20.90
C HIS A 129 -4.21 -7.75 -20.81
N SER A 130 -5.02 -7.77 -21.87
CA SER A 130 -6.31 -7.08 -21.89
C SER A 130 -7.39 -7.90 -21.18
N GLY A 131 -8.29 -7.22 -20.49
CA GLY A 131 -9.43 -7.82 -19.82
C GLY A 131 -10.26 -6.79 -19.05
N PRO A 132 -11.40 -7.21 -18.45
CA PRO A 132 -12.13 -6.39 -17.50
C PRO A 132 -11.24 -6.07 -16.29
N ALA A 133 -11.24 -4.80 -15.85
CA ALA A 133 -10.27 -4.32 -14.88
C ALA A 133 -10.29 -5.09 -13.54
N TRP A 134 -11.49 -5.39 -13.00
CA TRP A 134 -11.60 -6.12 -11.73
C TRP A 134 -11.15 -7.58 -11.82
N GLU A 135 -11.37 -8.22 -12.97
CA GLU A 135 -10.87 -9.57 -13.24
C GLU A 135 -9.34 -9.59 -13.37
N LEU A 136 -8.75 -8.54 -13.95
CA LEU A 136 -7.30 -8.40 -14.02
C LEU A 136 -6.68 -8.21 -12.63
N LEU A 137 -7.29 -7.38 -11.77
CA LEU A 137 -6.81 -7.23 -10.39
C LEU A 137 -6.81 -8.58 -9.64
N GLU A 138 -7.86 -9.38 -9.82
CA GLU A 138 -7.93 -10.73 -9.23
C GLU A 138 -6.84 -11.65 -9.79
N GLN A 139 -6.69 -11.70 -11.12
CA GLN A 139 -5.71 -12.56 -11.79
C GLN A 139 -4.26 -12.22 -11.45
N PHE A 140 -3.96 -10.94 -11.23
CA PHE A 140 -2.63 -10.49 -10.84
C PHE A 140 -2.40 -10.48 -9.32
N GLY A 141 -3.39 -10.91 -8.52
CA GLY A 141 -3.29 -10.95 -7.07
C GLY A 141 -3.18 -9.56 -6.44
N LEU A 142 -4.01 -8.63 -6.92
CA LEU A 142 -4.06 -7.22 -6.50
C LEU A 142 -5.36 -6.90 -5.72
N ARG A 143 -6.05 -7.92 -5.21
CA ARG A 143 -7.26 -7.74 -4.42
C ARG A 143 -6.96 -7.92 -2.93
N SER A 144 -7.91 -7.51 -2.12
CA SER A 144 -7.82 -7.58 -0.65
C SER A 144 -7.49 -8.97 -0.10
N ASP A 145 -7.91 -10.04 -0.76
CA ASP A 145 -7.57 -11.43 -0.40
C ASP A 145 -6.08 -11.72 -0.49
N ALA A 146 -5.40 -11.20 -1.50
CA ALA A 146 -3.95 -11.31 -1.63
C ALA A 146 -3.21 -10.53 -0.53
N ILE A 147 -3.74 -9.37 -0.14
CA ILE A 147 -3.20 -8.58 0.98
C ILE A 147 -3.38 -9.35 2.30
N ILE A 148 -4.57 -9.92 2.53
CA ILE A 148 -4.87 -10.74 3.72
C ILE A 148 -3.93 -11.95 3.80
N ALA A 149 -3.72 -12.64 2.67
CA ALA A 149 -2.79 -13.77 2.62
C ALA A 149 -1.36 -13.34 2.98
N ALA A 150 -0.89 -12.21 2.42
CA ALA A 150 0.43 -11.66 2.72
C ALA A 150 0.59 -11.26 4.19
N VAL A 151 -0.45 -10.69 4.81
CA VAL A 151 -0.47 -10.37 6.24
C VAL A 151 -0.37 -11.65 7.08
N LYS A 152 -1.18 -12.67 6.78
CA LYS A 152 -1.19 -13.94 7.53
C LYS A 152 0.11 -14.75 7.44
N GLU A 153 1.00 -14.42 6.52
CA GLU A 153 2.36 -14.98 6.48
C GLU A 153 3.31 -14.31 7.49
N LEU A 154 2.92 -13.17 8.07
CA LEU A 154 3.79 -12.35 8.92
C LEU A 154 3.36 -12.32 10.39
N VAL A 155 2.08 -12.61 10.67
CA VAL A 155 1.47 -12.53 12.00
C VAL A 155 0.83 -13.84 12.43
#